data_b30147a15d679abf0be12773046fb8c1
#
_entry.id   b30147a15d679abf0be12773046fb8c1
#
_cell.length_a   1.000
_cell.length_b   1.000
_cell.length_c   1.000
_cell.angle_alpha   90.00
_cell.angle_beta   90.00
_cell.angle_gamma   90.00
#
_symmetry.space_group_name_H-M   'P 1'
#
loop_
_entity.id
_entity.type
_entity.pdbx_description
1 polymer ?
#
loop_
_entity_poly.entity_id
_entity_poly.type
_entity_poly.pdbx_seq_one_letter_code
_entity_poly.pdbx_strand_id
1 'polypeptide(L)'
;MILENKKITMACILFVLVLVICSCGQSYNIPQNDVTTDNFSDKNEIINKFVSWCPYSDDYLGELCDTYELEKMTEKCQSDYEKVQVITNWVSGLWKHDGMNEPEQNDPLYILDQVINNGKQYRCVEYGTVICGCLNALGLECRQLNLKTKDVETRETGAGHVGCEVYLKDYEKWIFIDGQWGAIPVAEGIPLNAYEFGEAIRSNNQNLTINWVNNVYQAVDSDYFKWIEPYLYYMDSYFKNIDGGYTQVMLVPDGGKNVTVFQRKYDIHIDYYLKDPKIFYNTRT
;
A
#
# COMPACT_ATOMS: atom_id res chain seq x y z
N MET A 1 -44.14 47.79 -8.87
CA MET A 1 -42.82 47.59 -8.26
C MET A 1 -42.53 46.09 -8.44
N ILE A 2 -41.87 45.76 -9.48
CA ILE A 2 -41.70 44.39 -10.02
C ILE A 2 -40.36 43.88 -9.51
N LEU A 3 -40.37 42.77 -8.72
CA LEU A 3 -39.17 42.06 -8.32
C LEU A 3 -38.97 40.87 -9.26
N GLU A 4 -37.96 40.99 -10.07
CA GLU A 4 -37.50 39.90 -10.96
C GLU A 4 -36.84 38.75 -10.13
N ASN A 5 -37.40 37.58 -10.31
CA ASN A 5 -36.79 36.32 -9.88
C ASN A 5 -35.67 35.89 -10.85
N LYS A 6 -34.43 36.08 -10.47
CA LYS A 6 -33.31 35.40 -11.13
C LYS A 6 -33.16 33.97 -10.63
N LYS A 7 -33.56 33.03 -11.46
CA LYS A 7 -33.21 31.58 -11.28
C LYS A 7 -31.71 31.42 -11.49
N ILE A 8 -30.98 31.15 -10.44
CA ILE A 8 -29.60 30.68 -10.52
C ILE A 8 -29.65 29.19 -10.78
N THR A 9 -29.31 28.81 -11.99
CA THR A 9 -29.10 27.42 -12.37
C THR A 9 -27.74 26.99 -11.81
N MET A 10 -27.76 26.19 -10.76
CA MET A 10 -26.57 25.59 -10.19
C MET A 10 -26.15 24.44 -11.09
N ALA A 11 -25.19 24.68 -11.96
CA ALA A 11 -24.52 23.61 -12.71
C ALA A 11 -23.62 22.84 -11.74
N CYS A 12 -23.99 21.61 -11.42
CA CYS A 12 -23.11 20.67 -10.77
C CYS A 12 -21.95 20.33 -11.71
N ILE A 13 -20.82 20.98 -11.51
CA ILE A 13 -19.56 20.57 -12.15
C ILE A 13 -19.03 19.43 -11.27
N LEU A 14 -19.18 18.23 -11.79
CA LEU A 14 -18.55 17.03 -11.29
C LEU A 14 -17.04 17.14 -11.57
N PHE A 15 -16.26 17.63 -10.62
CA PHE A 15 -14.81 17.56 -10.69
C PHE A 15 -14.39 16.13 -10.35
N VAL A 16 -14.20 15.33 -11.38
CA VAL A 16 -13.44 14.09 -11.29
C VAL A 16 -11.97 14.49 -11.17
N LEU A 17 -11.46 14.51 -9.94
CA LEU A 17 -10.03 14.68 -9.71
C LEU A 17 -9.34 13.34 -10.04
N VAL A 18 -8.95 13.21 -11.30
CA VAL A 18 -7.89 12.30 -11.70
C VAL A 18 -6.65 12.79 -10.95
N LEU A 19 -6.01 11.90 -10.20
CA LEU A 19 -4.65 12.13 -9.67
C LEU A 19 -3.70 12.31 -10.86
N VAL A 20 -3.71 13.49 -11.45
CA VAL A 20 -2.60 13.98 -12.28
C VAL A 20 -1.65 14.65 -11.29
N ILE A 21 -0.69 13.90 -10.81
CA ILE A 21 0.53 14.52 -10.30
C ILE A 21 1.12 15.23 -11.51
N CYS A 22 0.99 16.56 -11.52
CA CYS A 22 1.62 17.40 -12.54
C CYS A 22 3.14 17.29 -12.37
N SER A 23 3.75 16.30 -12.99
CA SER A 23 5.17 16.35 -13.30
C SER A 23 5.29 17.11 -14.63
N CYS A 24 5.74 18.35 -14.57
CA CYS A 24 6.38 18.98 -15.71
C CYS A 24 7.65 18.19 -16.01
N GLY A 25 7.63 17.29 -16.97
CA GLY A 25 8.77 16.54 -17.41
C GLY A 25 8.39 15.64 -18.57
N GLN A 26 9.09 15.76 -19.67
CA GLN A 26 8.96 15.06 -20.92
C GLN A 26 8.51 13.61 -20.77
N SER A 27 7.40 13.26 -21.40
CA SER A 27 6.94 11.88 -21.55
C SER A 27 7.98 11.12 -22.40
N TYR A 28 8.89 10.41 -21.73
CA TYR A 28 9.62 9.32 -22.35
C TYR A 28 8.63 8.16 -22.50
N ASN A 29 8.32 7.79 -23.74
CA ASN A 29 7.71 6.49 -24.03
C ASN A 29 8.73 5.41 -23.67
N ILE A 30 8.74 4.97 -22.42
CA ILE A 30 9.46 3.77 -22.03
C ILE A 30 8.58 2.60 -22.45
N PRO A 31 9.06 1.66 -23.29
CA PRO A 31 8.29 0.49 -23.66
C PRO A 31 7.88 -0.24 -22.40
N GLN A 32 6.61 -0.63 -22.27
CA GLN A 32 6.17 -1.60 -21.24
C GLN A 32 6.90 -2.91 -21.52
N ASN A 33 7.91 -3.20 -20.73
CA ASN A 33 8.69 -4.40 -20.90
C ASN A 33 8.32 -5.42 -19.83
N ASP A 34 7.96 -6.62 -20.28
CA ASP A 34 8.00 -7.82 -19.42
C ASP A 34 9.46 -8.04 -19.02
N VAL A 35 9.78 -7.67 -17.80
CA VAL A 35 11.10 -7.95 -17.25
C VAL A 35 11.10 -9.38 -16.72
N THR A 36 11.48 -10.31 -17.58
CA THR A 36 11.92 -11.64 -17.14
C THR A 36 13.41 -11.58 -16.85
N THR A 37 13.91 -12.44 -15.97
CA THR A 37 15.35 -12.55 -15.68
C THR A 37 16.21 -12.80 -16.93
N ASP A 38 15.61 -13.26 -18.02
CA ASP A 38 16.26 -13.55 -19.30
C ASP A 38 16.53 -12.29 -20.15
N ASN A 39 15.84 -11.18 -19.87
CA ASN A 39 15.98 -9.92 -20.62
C ASN A 39 17.03 -8.97 -20.03
N PHE A 40 17.67 -9.34 -18.92
CA PHE A 40 18.72 -8.56 -18.29
C PHE A 40 20.05 -9.31 -18.37
N SER A 41 21.04 -8.69 -19.00
CA SER A 41 22.41 -9.21 -19.09
C SER A 41 23.15 -9.19 -17.76
N ASP A 42 22.61 -8.51 -16.74
CA ASP A 42 23.21 -8.42 -15.42
C ASP A 42 22.11 -8.37 -14.32
N LYS A 43 21.98 -9.47 -13.54
CA LYS A 43 21.05 -9.53 -12.40
C LYS A 43 21.27 -8.43 -11.38
N ASN A 44 22.50 -7.94 -11.23
CA ASN A 44 22.86 -6.88 -10.29
C ASN A 44 22.29 -5.52 -10.70
N GLU A 45 22.14 -5.23 -12.00
CA GLU A 45 21.55 -3.97 -12.46
C GLU A 45 20.06 -3.83 -12.10
N ILE A 46 19.32 -4.94 -12.05
CA ILE A 46 17.91 -4.93 -11.67
C ILE A 46 17.76 -4.78 -10.16
N ILE A 47 18.55 -5.54 -9.40
CA ILE A 47 18.51 -5.56 -7.94
C ILE A 47 18.80 -4.17 -7.38
N ASN A 48 19.74 -3.43 -7.99
CA ASN A 48 20.11 -2.07 -7.59
C ASN A 48 19.10 -0.99 -8.02
N LYS A 49 18.09 -1.31 -8.84
CA LYS A 49 17.09 -0.34 -9.32
C LYS A 49 15.86 -0.21 -8.43
N PHE A 50 15.55 -1.23 -7.64
CA PHE A 50 14.31 -1.26 -6.88
C PHE A 50 14.54 -1.07 -5.39
N VAL A 51 14.89 0.15 -5.00
CA VAL A 51 14.91 0.58 -3.60
C VAL A 51 13.52 1.11 -3.25
N SER A 52 13.03 0.79 -2.07
CA SER A 52 11.75 1.29 -1.59
C SER A 52 11.70 2.83 -1.67
N TRP A 53 10.60 3.37 -2.18
CA TRP A 53 10.42 4.80 -2.29
C TRP A 53 9.58 5.34 -1.14
N CYS A 54 10.14 6.30 -0.40
CA CYS A 54 9.41 7.10 0.57
C CYS A 54 9.17 8.49 -0.04
N PRO A 55 7.91 8.95 -0.14
CA PRO A 55 7.60 10.25 -0.74
C PRO A 55 7.88 11.45 0.17
N TYR A 56 8.23 11.19 1.44
CA TYR A 56 8.32 12.22 2.47
C TYR A 56 9.77 12.61 2.73
N SER A 57 10.03 13.90 2.96
CA SER A 57 11.32 14.40 3.41
C SER A 57 11.56 14.09 4.88
N ASP A 58 12.83 14.13 5.30
CA ASP A 58 13.20 13.92 6.70
C ASP A 58 12.53 14.94 7.64
N ASP A 59 12.39 16.20 7.22
CA ASP A 59 11.71 17.24 7.98
C ASP A 59 10.21 16.90 8.18
N TYR A 60 9.54 16.42 7.13
CA TYR A 60 8.14 15.98 7.21
C TYR A 60 7.97 14.76 8.13
N LEU A 61 8.87 13.79 8.02
CA LEU A 61 8.85 12.60 8.88
C LEU A 61 9.13 12.96 10.34
N GLY A 62 10.02 13.93 10.60
CA GLY A 62 10.26 14.49 11.91
C GLY A 62 9.00 15.15 12.49
N GLU A 63 8.33 16.01 11.72
CA GLU A 63 7.07 16.65 12.12
C GLU A 63 5.98 15.60 12.44
N LEU A 64 5.84 14.58 11.62
CA LEU A 64 4.89 13.48 11.84
C LEU A 64 5.19 12.73 13.15
N CYS A 65 6.47 12.42 13.38
CA CYS A 65 6.94 11.74 14.57
C CYS A 65 6.64 12.54 15.85
N ASP A 66 6.96 13.83 15.84
CA ASP A 66 6.79 14.73 16.98
C ASP A 66 5.31 15.01 17.25
N THR A 67 4.52 15.29 16.19
CA THR A 67 3.09 15.63 16.31
C THR A 67 2.28 14.52 16.98
N TYR A 68 2.59 13.26 16.66
CA TYR A 68 1.87 12.11 17.19
C TYR A 68 2.66 11.32 18.24
N GLU A 69 3.78 11.86 18.74
CA GLU A 69 4.63 11.27 19.77
C GLU A 69 4.98 9.79 19.48
N LEU A 70 5.34 9.47 18.20
CA LEU A 70 5.53 8.09 17.75
C LEU A 70 6.66 7.37 18.50
N GLU A 71 7.78 8.04 18.79
CA GLU A 71 8.87 7.48 19.61
C GLU A 71 8.41 7.14 21.01
N LYS A 72 7.64 8.01 21.65
CA LYS A 72 7.08 7.77 22.97
C LYS A 72 6.08 6.61 22.95
N MET A 73 5.26 6.50 21.89
CA MET A 73 4.32 5.40 21.71
C MET A 73 5.05 4.05 21.65
N THR A 74 6.25 4.03 21.08
CA THR A 74 7.06 2.82 20.84
C THR A 74 8.24 2.67 21.80
N GLU A 75 8.39 3.53 22.82
CA GLU A 75 9.57 3.57 23.73
C GLU A 75 9.83 2.26 24.47
N LYS A 76 8.78 1.45 24.71
CA LYS A 76 8.86 0.17 25.43
C LYS A 76 9.08 -1.04 24.54
N CYS A 77 9.03 -0.84 23.22
CA CYS A 77 9.23 -1.92 22.25
C CYS A 77 10.69 -2.42 22.32
N GLN A 78 10.85 -3.74 22.31
CA GLN A 78 12.16 -4.39 22.37
C GLN A 78 12.67 -4.79 20.98
N SER A 79 11.81 -4.70 19.95
CA SER A 79 12.13 -5.06 18.57
C SER A 79 11.40 -4.14 17.57
N ASP A 80 11.86 -4.11 16.34
CA ASP A 80 11.18 -3.40 15.25
C ASP A 80 9.81 -4.04 14.96
N TYR A 81 9.67 -5.35 15.12
CA TYR A 81 8.38 -6.03 14.98
C TYR A 81 7.35 -5.55 16.01
N GLU A 82 7.76 -5.34 17.28
CA GLU A 82 6.85 -4.77 18.29
C GLU A 82 6.45 -3.34 17.96
N LYS A 83 7.33 -2.50 17.41
CA LYS A 83 6.98 -1.16 16.93
C LYS A 83 5.92 -1.22 15.83
N VAL A 84 6.10 -2.13 14.87
CA VAL A 84 5.12 -2.38 13.81
C VAL A 84 3.76 -2.74 14.38
N GLN A 85 3.71 -3.65 15.34
CA GLN A 85 2.46 -4.06 16.00
C GLN A 85 1.78 -2.87 16.70
N VAL A 86 2.54 -2.05 17.43
CA VAL A 86 2.03 -0.88 18.17
C VAL A 86 1.45 0.15 17.19
N ILE A 87 2.19 0.51 16.15
CA ILE A 87 1.74 1.50 15.15
C ILE A 87 0.52 0.96 14.40
N THR A 88 0.54 -0.30 13.96
CA THR A 88 -0.59 -0.91 13.26
C THR A 88 -1.83 -0.97 14.15
N ASN A 89 -1.68 -1.35 15.43
CA ASN A 89 -2.78 -1.36 16.39
C ASN A 89 -3.39 0.03 16.57
N TRP A 90 -2.55 1.06 16.72
CA TRP A 90 -3.01 2.43 16.87
C TRP A 90 -3.79 2.89 15.64
N VAL A 91 -3.20 2.80 14.45
CA VAL A 91 -3.81 3.30 13.20
C VAL A 91 -5.10 2.56 12.85
N SER A 92 -5.10 1.21 12.96
CA SER A 92 -6.29 0.40 12.66
C SER A 92 -7.46 0.65 13.62
N GLY A 93 -7.18 1.17 14.81
CA GLY A 93 -8.19 1.56 15.79
C GLY A 93 -8.78 2.96 15.63
N LEU A 94 -8.16 3.83 14.80
CA LEU A 94 -8.55 5.23 14.72
C LEU A 94 -9.88 5.48 14.01
N TRP A 95 -10.18 4.71 12.96
CA TRP A 95 -11.44 4.85 12.22
C TRP A 95 -11.95 3.51 11.72
N LYS A 96 -13.19 3.50 11.21
CA LYS A 96 -13.75 2.36 10.48
C LYS A 96 -13.60 2.59 8.98
N HIS A 97 -13.36 1.51 8.24
CA HIS A 97 -13.22 1.58 6.80
C HIS A 97 -14.47 2.16 6.12
N ASP A 98 -14.26 3.20 5.30
CA ASP A 98 -15.25 3.75 4.38
C ASP A 98 -14.67 3.74 2.96
N GLY A 99 -15.08 2.77 2.16
CA GLY A 99 -14.53 2.54 0.81
C GLY A 99 -14.86 3.63 -0.21
N MET A 100 -15.69 4.61 0.15
CA MET A 100 -16.15 5.66 -0.77
C MET A 100 -15.60 7.04 -0.42
N ASN A 101 -14.97 7.20 0.73
CA ASN A 101 -14.50 8.49 1.21
C ASN A 101 -13.00 8.68 0.98
N GLU A 102 -12.65 9.61 0.12
CA GLU A 102 -11.26 10.01 -0.17
C GLU A 102 -10.91 11.30 0.58
N PRO A 103 -9.69 11.44 1.13
CA PRO A 103 -9.23 12.69 1.70
C PRO A 103 -8.93 13.72 0.60
N GLU A 104 -8.97 15.01 0.94
CA GLU A 104 -8.55 16.09 0.03
C GLU A 104 -7.03 16.08 -0.21
N GLN A 105 -6.26 15.62 0.78
CA GLN A 105 -4.81 15.44 0.70
C GLN A 105 -4.45 14.03 1.17
N ASN A 106 -3.70 13.31 0.34
CA ASN A 106 -3.29 11.93 0.63
C ASN A 106 -1.91 11.92 1.30
N ASP A 107 -1.84 12.48 2.51
CA ASP A 107 -0.64 12.45 3.35
C ASP A 107 -0.98 12.14 4.82
N PRO A 108 -0.06 11.53 5.58
CA PRO A 108 -0.29 11.07 6.94
C PRO A 108 -0.75 12.18 7.92
N LEU A 109 -0.13 13.35 7.88
CA LEU A 109 -0.47 14.45 8.80
C LEU A 109 -1.89 14.92 8.58
N TYR A 110 -2.29 15.16 7.32
CA TYR A 110 -3.65 15.56 6.97
C TYR A 110 -4.67 14.48 7.34
N ILE A 111 -4.41 13.22 6.96
CA ILE A 111 -5.34 12.11 7.24
C ILE A 111 -5.55 11.95 8.75
N LEU A 112 -4.47 11.93 9.53
CA LEU A 112 -4.55 11.81 10.99
C LEU A 112 -5.29 12.97 11.63
N ASP A 113 -5.03 14.23 11.21
CA ASP A 113 -5.77 15.38 11.69
C ASP A 113 -7.27 15.25 11.43
N GLN A 114 -7.66 14.89 10.21
CA GLN A 114 -9.06 14.72 9.83
C GLN A 114 -9.77 13.59 10.58
N VAL A 115 -9.06 12.50 10.82
CA VAL A 115 -9.60 11.35 11.58
C VAL A 115 -9.76 11.71 13.05
N ILE A 116 -8.72 12.24 13.69
CA ILE A 116 -8.68 12.49 15.14
C ILE A 116 -9.55 13.67 15.53
N ASN A 117 -9.47 14.78 14.79
CA ASN A 117 -10.15 16.02 15.15
C ASN A 117 -11.53 16.19 14.51
N ASN A 118 -11.78 15.53 13.36
CA ASN A 118 -13.03 15.71 12.61
C ASN A 118 -13.83 14.40 12.45
N GLY A 119 -13.37 13.28 13.01
CA GLY A 119 -14.06 11.99 13.00
C GLY A 119 -14.26 11.41 11.60
N LYS A 120 -13.39 11.78 10.64
CA LYS A 120 -13.45 11.25 9.28
C LYS A 120 -13.09 9.76 9.25
N GLN A 121 -13.65 9.07 8.26
CA GLN A 121 -13.39 7.66 7.99
C GLN A 121 -12.97 7.52 6.54
N TYR A 122 -12.00 6.67 6.25
CA TYR A 122 -11.36 6.55 4.95
C TYR A 122 -11.20 5.11 4.50
N ARG A 123 -10.66 4.92 3.28
CA ARG A 123 -10.48 3.63 2.61
C ARG A 123 -9.27 2.86 3.14
N CYS A 124 -9.03 1.68 2.59
CA CYS A 124 -7.81 0.89 2.82
C CYS A 124 -6.52 1.65 2.42
N VAL A 125 -6.60 2.52 1.40
CA VAL A 125 -5.47 3.34 0.93
C VAL A 125 -4.89 4.19 2.05
N GLU A 126 -5.76 4.86 2.80
CA GLU A 126 -5.36 5.80 3.84
C GLU A 126 -4.77 5.09 5.08
N TYR A 127 -5.24 3.88 5.41
CA TYR A 127 -4.54 3.05 6.40
C TYR A 127 -3.10 2.77 5.97
N GLY A 128 -2.91 2.39 4.69
CA GLY A 128 -1.58 2.17 4.13
C GLY A 128 -0.70 3.42 4.16
N THR A 129 -1.25 4.57 3.74
CA THR A 129 -0.55 5.86 3.75
C THR A 129 -0.06 6.23 5.15
N VAL A 130 -0.94 6.15 6.15
CA VAL A 130 -0.61 6.53 7.53
C VAL A 130 0.38 5.55 8.17
N ILE A 131 0.18 4.24 8.02
CA ILE A 131 1.11 3.23 8.58
C ILE A 131 2.49 3.39 7.97
N CYS A 132 2.60 3.49 6.64
CA CYS A 132 3.89 3.69 5.98
C CYS A 132 4.58 4.98 6.43
N GLY A 133 3.84 6.09 6.52
CA GLY A 133 4.38 7.35 7.01
C GLY A 133 4.93 7.23 8.44
N CYS A 134 4.15 6.67 9.36
CA CYS A 134 4.56 6.51 10.77
C CYS A 134 5.75 5.56 10.93
N LEU A 135 5.79 4.43 10.20
CA LEU A 135 6.92 3.50 10.26
C LEU A 135 8.18 4.09 9.65
N ASN A 136 8.08 4.82 8.52
CA ASN A 136 9.21 5.56 7.95
C ASN A 136 9.71 6.66 8.90
N ALA A 137 8.83 7.37 9.61
CA ALA A 137 9.19 8.36 10.62
C ALA A 137 9.95 7.75 11.82
N LEU A 138 9.70 6.47 12.12
CA LEU A 138 10.45 5.70 13.11
C LEU A 138 11.72 5.02 12.54
N GLY A 139 12.11 5.36 11.30
CA GLY A 139 13.31 4.81 10.64
C GLY A 139 13.16 3.37 10.14
N LEU A 140 11.94 2.86 10.05
CA LEU A 140 11.63 1.54 9.49
C LEU A 140 11.24 1.70 8.02
N GLU A 141 11.97 1.00 7.13
CA GLU A 141 11.68 1.04 5.70
C GLU A 141 10.33 0.38 5.42
N CYS A 142 9.32 1.20 5.07
CA CYS A 142 7.96 0.77 4.80
C CYS A 142 7.50 1.28 3.44
N ARG A 143 6.78 0.43 2.70
CA ARG A 143 6.19 0.74 1.41
C ARG A 143 4.71 0.37 1.38
N GLN A 144 3.92 1.16 0.67
CA GLN A 144 2.53 0.81 0.37
C GLN A 144 2.50 -0.29 -0.69
N LEU A 145 1.62 -1.26 -0.51
CA LEU A 145 1.43 -2.38 -1.44
C LEU A 145 0.00 -2.37 -1.97
N ASN A 146 -0.12 -2.20 -3.29
CA ASN A 146 -1.40 -2.28 -3.97
C ASN A 146 -1.65 -3.72 -4.41
N LEU A 147 -2.72 -4.30 -3.91
CA LEU A 147 -3.17 -5.66 -4.21
C LEU A 147 -4.32 -5.62 -5.22
N LYS A 148 -4.33 -6.55 -6.17
CA LYS A 148 -5.38 -6.60 -7.18
C LYS A 148 -5.83 -8.02 -7.48
N THR A 149 -7.11 -8.15 -7.76
CA THR A 149 -7.71 -9.45 -8.12
C THR A 149 -7.31 -9.87 -9.54
N LYS A 150 -7.40 -11.17 -9.84
CA LYS A 150 -7.12 -11.74 -11.17
C LYS A 150 -7.94 -11.08 -12.27
N ASP A 151 -9.18 -10.72 -11.98
CA ASP A 151 -10.15 -10.13 -12.90
C ASP A 151 -10.20 -8.59 -12.79
N VAL A 152 -9.15 -7.95 -12.29
CA VAL A 152 -9.06 -6.50 -12.03
C VAL A 152 -9.49 -5.63 -13.21
N GLU A 153 -9.19 -6.05 -14.44
CA GLU A 153 -9.54 -5.28 -15.65
C GLU A 153 -11.02 -5.39 -16.03
N THR A 154 -11.69 -6.46 -15.63
CA THR A 154 -13.08 -6.76 -16.02
C THR A 154 -14.09 -6.61 -14.89
N ARG A 155 -13.65 -6.59 -13.66
CA ARG A 155 -14.48 -6.38 -12.47
C ARG A 155 -14.92 -4.92 -12.39
N GLU A 156 -16.16 -4.66 -12.01
CA GLU A 156 -16.69 -3.28 -11.95
C GLU A 156 -16.29 -2.54 -10.68
N THR A 157 -16.27 -3.24 -9.54
CA THR A 157 -15.95 -2.67 -8.23
C THR A 157 -15.21 -3.69 -7.36
N GLY A 158 -14.47 -3.23 -6.35
CA GLY A 158 -13.81 -4.10 -5.37
C GLY A 158 -12.72 -4.99 -5.98
N ALA A 159 -12.00 -4.48 -6.99
CA ALA A 159 -10.92 -5.22 -7.64
C ALA A 159 -9.55 -4.98 -6.99
N GLY A 160 -9.46 -4.09 -6.02
CA GLY A 160 -8.22 -3.72 -5.34
C GLY A 160 -8.37 -3.64 -3.83
N HIS A 161 -7.26 -3.85 -3.15
CA HIS A 161 -7.05 -3.59 -1.73
C HIS A 161 -5.65 -3.02 -1.53
N VAL A 162 -5.45 -2.29 -0.44
CA VAL A 162 -4.15 -1.69 -0.13
C VAL A 162 -3.73 -2.11 1.26
N GLY A 163 -2.52 -2.67 1.34
CA GLY A 163 -1.80 -2.93 2.56
C GLY A 163 -0.44 -2.24 2.55
N CYS A 164 0.42 -2.64 3.46
CA CYS A 164 1.80 -2.18 3.55
C CYS A 164 2.75 -3.35 3.61
N GLU A 165 4.01 -3.09 3.29
CA GLU A 165 5.10 -3.98 3.66
C GLU A 165 6.20 -3.18 4.34
N VAL A 166 6.72 -3.72 5.42
CA VAL A 166 7.86 -3.16 6.16
C VAL A 166 9.00 -4.15 6.17
N TYR A 167 10.22 -3.65 5.99
CA TYR A 167 11.40 -4.50 6.11
C TYR A 167 11.86 -4.58 7.55
N LEU A 168 11.93 -5.79 8.07
CA LEU A 168 12.44 -6.06 9.40
C LEU A 168 13.86 -6.64 9.34
N LYS A 169 14.81 -5.92 9.93
CA LYS A 169 16.22 -6.33 9.98
C LYS A 169 16.43 -7.64 10.71
N ASP A 170 15.68 -7.85 11.81
CA ASP A 170 15.78 -9.06 12.63
C ASP A 170 15.36 -10.34 11.89
N TYR A 171 14.51 -10.20 10.88
CA TYR A 171 14.05 -11.30 10.03
C TYR A 171 14.70 -11.29 8.64
N GLU A 172 15.47 -10.23 8.33
CA GLU A 172 16.08 -10.00 7.01
C GLU A 172 15.07 -10.09 5.85
N LYS A 173 13.82 -9.64 6.08
CA LYS A 173 12.74 -9.77 5.10
C LYS A 173 11.66 -8.68 5.22
N TRP A 174 10.90 -8.53 4.14
CA TRP A 174 9.65 -7.78 4.13
C TRP A 174 8.55 -8.57 4.81
N ILE A 175 7.69 -7.90 5.55
CA ILE A 175 6.48 -8.47 6.12
C ILE A 175 5.25 -7.66 5.71
N PHE A 176 4.14 -8.35 5.48
CA PHE A 176 2.88 -7.73 5.10
C PHE A 176 2.07 -7.29 6.32
N ILE A 177 1.42 -6.13 6.17
CA ILE A 177 0.54 -5.52 7.17
C ILE A 177 -0.75 -5.11 6.48
N ASP A 178 -1.88 -5.57 6.96
CA ASP A 178 -3.19 -5.05 6.59
C ASP A 178 -3.68 -4.07 7.65
N GLY A 179 -3.54 -2.78 7.36
CA GLY A 179 -3.91 -1.73 8.31
C GLY A 179 -5.42 -1.62 8.54
N GLN A 180 -6.24 -1.92 7.55
CA GLN A 180 -7.69 -1.91 7.69
C GLN A 180 -8.16 -2.96 8.70
N TRP A 181 -7.57 -4.15 8.67
CA TRP A 181 -7.95 -5.26 9.52
C TRP A 181 -7.12 -5.36 10.80
N GLY A 182 -6.00 -4.65 10.90
CA GLY A 182 -5.05 -4.82 11.99
C GLY A 182 -4.43 -6.21 11.98
N ALA A 183 -4.12 -6.75 10.80
CA ALA A 183 -3.74 -8.13 10.58
C ALA A 183 -2.30 -8.24 10.05
N ILE A 184 -1.51 -9.14 10.64
CA ILE A 184 -0.17 -9.52 10.18
C ILE A 184 -0.15 -11.04 10.01
N PRO A 185 0.03 -11.59 8.78
CA PRO A 185 0.07 -13.03 8.56
C PRO A 185 1.37 -13.63 9.12
N VAL A 186 1.23 -14.78 9.75
CA VAL A 186 2.33 -15.50 10.40
C VAL A 186 2.23 -16.99 10.08
N ALA A 187 3.34 -17.63 9.74
CA ALA A 187 3.44 -19.08 9.67
C ALA A 187 4.64 -19.56 10.49
N GLU A 188 4.42 -20.57 11.33
CA GLU A 188 5.46 -21.13 12.21
C GLU A 188 6.17 -20.08 13.11
N GLY A 189 5.42 -19.02 13.49
CA GLY A 189 5.94 -17.92 14.30
C GLY A 189 6.73 -16.86 13.51
N ILE A 190 6.83 -17.00 12.17
CA ILE A 190 7.55 -16.07 11.29
C ILE A 190 6.53 -15.22 10.52
N PRO A 191 6.59 -13.88 10.59
CA PRO A 191 5.72 -13.02 9.79
C PRO A 191 6.02 -13.14 8.30
N LEU A 192 4.98 -13.09 7.47
CA LEU A 192 5.04 -13.32 6.03
C LEU A 192 4.93 -12.01 5.25
N ASN A 193 5.59 -11.93 4.08
CA ASN A 193 5.26 -10.94 3.07
C ASN A 193 3.98 -11.33 2.31
N ALA A 194 3.45 -10.44 1.49
CA ALA A 194 2.18 -10.66 0.80
C ALA A 194 2.23 -11.84 -0.19
N TYR A 195 3.35 -12.06 -0.85
CA TYR A 195 3.53 -13.20 -1.75
C TYR A 195 3.53 -14.53 -0.99
N GLU A 196 4.35 -14.64 0.07
CA GLU A 196 4.39 -15.81 0.94
C GLU A 196 3.02 -16.09 1.58
N PHE A 197 2.31 -15.04 1.97
CA PHE A 197 0.96 -15.15 2.53
C PHE A 197 -0.01 -15.77 1.52
N GLY A 198 -0.01 -15.28 0.27
CA GLY A 198 -0.81 -15.84 -0.80
C GLY A 198 -0.48 -17.31 -1.07
N GLU A 199 0.81 -17.67 -1.11
CA GLU A 199 1.24 -19.07 -1.27
C GLU A 199 0.81 -19.95 -0.09
N ALA A 200 0.90 -19.44 1.15
CA ALA A 200 0.47 -20.18 2.33
C ALA A 200 -1.04 -20.47 2.33
N ILE A 201 -1.86 -19.52 1.87
CA ILE A 201 -3.32 -19.74 1.71
C ILE A 201 -3.56 -20.79 0.63
N ARG A 202 -3.00 -20.64 -0.58
CA ARG A 202 -3.21 -21.54 -1.72
C ARG A 202 -2.72 -22.97 -1.47
N SER A 203 -1.64 -23.12 -0.71
CA SER A 203 -1.12 -24.44 -0.30
C SER A 203 -1.83 -25.03 0.89
N ASN A 204 -2.82 -24.33 1.48
CA ASN A 204 -3.53 -24.74 2.70
C ASN A 204 -2.56 -25.04 3.85
N ASN A 205 -1.60 -24.14 4.08
CA ASN A 205 -0.62 -24.29 5.18
C ASN A 205 -1.32 -24.30 6.53
N GLN A 206 -1.23 -25.42 7.25
CA GLN A 206 -1.90 -25.64 8.53
C GLN A 206 -1.33 -24.79 9.69
N ASN A 207 -0.15 -24.24 9.50
CA ASN A 207 0.52 -23.37 10.49
C ASN A 207 0.31 -21.89 10.20
N LEU A 208 -0.48 -21.55 9.15
CA LEU A 208 -0.82 -20.18 8.84
C LEU A 208 -1.85 -19.64 9.83
N THR A 209 -1.52 -18.52 10.44
CA THR A 209 -2.37 -17.79 11.39
C THR A 209 -2.28 -16.29 11.15
N ILE A 210 -3.16 -15.51 11.76
CA ILE A 210 -3.08 -14.05 11.79
C ILE A 210 -2.69 -13.58 13.20
N ASN A 211 -1.66 -12.77 13.27
CA ASN A 211 -1.43 -11.95 14.45
C ASN A 211 -2.35 -10.72 14.36
N TRP A 212 -3.47 -10.79 15.07
CA TRP A 212 -4.44 -9.69 15.17
C TRP A 212 -3.92 -8.65 16.17
N VAL A 213 -3.30 -7.57 15.67
CA VAL A 213 -2.85 -6.48 16.55
C VAL A 213 -4.00 -5.57 16.97
N ASN A 214 -5.04 -5.49 16.12
CA ASN A 214 -6.32 -4.88 16.45
C ASN A 214 -7.43 -5.64 15.71
N ASN A 215 -8.32 -6.29 16.43
CA ASN A 215 -9.41 -7.04 15.81
C ASN A 215 -10.74 -6.28 15.94
N VAL A 216 -10.78 -5.08 15.35
CA VAL A 216 -11.95 -4.20 15.36
C VAL A 216 -13.19 -4.87 14.76
N TYR A 217 -12.99 -5.71 13.75
CA TYR A 217 -14.08 -6.41 13.05
C TYR A 217 -14.46 -7.78 13.66
N GLN A 218 -13.74 -8.21 14.70
CA GLN A 218 -13.90 -9.53 15.32
C GLN A 218 -13.83 -10.68 14.30
N ALA A 219 -12.96 -10.51 13.31
CA ALA A 219 -12.73 -11.49 12.26
C ALA A 219 -11.97 -12.70 12.80
N VAL A 220 -12.23 -13.86 12.20
CA VAL A 220 -11.44 -15.07 12.40
C VAL A 220 -10.55 -15.33 11.17
N ASP A 221 -9.43 -16.03 11.39
CA ASP A 221 -8.41 -16.25 10.34
C ASP A 221 -9.01 -16.81 9.04
N SER A 222 -9.86 -17.83 9.14
CA SER A 222 -10.44 -18.50 7.96
C SER A 222 -11.33 -17.60 7.11
N ASP A 223 -12.03 -16.63 7.71
CA ASP A 223 -12.89 -15.69 6.99
C ASP A 223 -12.05 -14.58 6.36
N TYR A 224 -11.03 -14.12 7.07
CA TYR A 224 -10.07 -13.16 6.53
C TYR A 224 -9.29 -13.77 5.36
N PHE A 225 -8.83 -15.03 5.44
CA PHE A 225 -8.16 -15.71 4.33
C PHE A 225 -9.02 -15.75 3.08
N LYS A 226 -10.30 -16.15 3.19
CA LYS A 226 -11.24 -16.16 2.05
C LYS A 226 -11.46 -14.78 1.45
N TRP A 227 -11.46 -13.75 2.30
CA TRP A 227 -11.68 -12.37 1.86
C TRP A 227 -10.45 -11.79 1.17
N ILE A 228 -9.25 -12.00 1.71
CA ILE A 228 -8.01 -11.39 1.20
C ILE A 228 -7.42 -12.15 -0.01
N GLU A 229 -7.58 -13.47 -0.07
CA GLU A 229 -6.96 -14.32 -1.10
C GLU A 229 -7.15 -13.80 -2.54
N PRO A 230 -8.35 -13.38 -2.98
CA PRO A 230 -8.52 -12.87 -4.35
C PRO A 230 -7.65 -11.64 -4.67
N TYR A 231 -7.32 -10.82 -3.68
CA TYR A 231 -6.50 -9.63 -3.86
C TYR A 231 -5.00 -9.94 -3.92
N LEU A 232 -4.56 -11.07 -3.40
CA LEU A 232 -3.16 -11.51 -3.42
C LEU A 232 -2.75 -12.13 -4.78
N TYR A 233 -3.35 -11.66 -5.89
CA TYR A 233 -3.03 -12.16 -7.22
C TYR A 233 -2.01 -11.27 -7.94
N TYR A 234 -2.24 -9.97 -8.07
CA TYR A 234 -1.27 -9.00 -8.54
C TYR A 234 -0.87 -8.08 -7.40
N MET A 235 0.41 -7.73 -7.33
CA MET A 235 0.95 -6.86 -6.29
C MET A 235 1.83 -5.81 -6.93
N ASP A 236 1.60 -4.52 -6.65
CA ASP A 236 2.49 -3.47 -7.12
C ASP A 236 2.84 -2.48 -6.03
N SER A 237 4.02 -1.90 -6.17
CA SER A 237 4.53 -0.90 -5.26
C SER A 237 5.40 0.11 -6.00
N TYR A 238 5.74 1.21 -5.31
CA TYR A 238 6.61 2.25 -5.81
C TYR A 238 8.03 2.06 -5.31
N PHE A 239 8.99 2.18 -6.23
CA PHE A 239 10.41 2.05 -5.97
C PHE A 239 11.13 3.33 -6.40
N LYS A 240 12.18 3.71 -5.67
CA LYS A 240 13.00 4.86 -6.01
C LYS A 240 13.81 4.56 -7.28
N ASN A 241 13.76 5.44 -8.25
CA ASN A 241 14.66 5.35 -9.40
C ASN A 241 15.96 6.15 -9.20
N ILE A 242 16.91 5.95 -10.10
CA ILE A 242 18.25 6.58 -9.99
C ILE A 242 18.17 8.12 -10.03
N ASP A 243 17.18 8.67 -10.71
CA ASP A 243 17.00 10.11 -10.88
C ASP A 243 16.25 10.78 -9.72
N GLY A 244 15.95 10.02 -8.64
CA GLY A 244 15.26 10.51 -7.45
C GLY A 244 13.74 10.53 -7.56
N GLY A 245 13.15 10.14 -8.68
CA GLY A 245 11.74 9.88 -8.85
C GLY A 245 11.34 8.49 -8.38
N TYR A 246 10.18 8.03 -8.80
CA TYR A 246 9.71 6.68 -8.52
C TYR A 246 9.43 5.90 -9.79
N THR A 247 9.40 4.60 -9.64
CA THR A 247 9.06 3.60 -10.67
C THR A 247 8.01 2.69 -10.08
N GLN A 248 6.89 2.49 -10.75
CA GLN A 248 5.86 1.55 -10.32
C GLN A 248 6.13 0.18 -10.90
N VAL A 249 6.25 -0.80 -10.03
CA VAL A 249 6.60 -2.17 -10.38
C VAL A 249 5.52 -3.13 -9.94
N MET A 250 5.04 -3.98 -10.85
CA MET A 250 4.03 -4.99 -10.56
C MET A 250 4.63 -6.40 -10.61
N LEU A 251 4.41 -7.16 -9.56
CA LEU A 251 4.60 -8.60 -9.54
C LEU A 251 3.40 -9.29 -10.17
N VAL A 252 3.64 -10.03 -11.25
CA VAL A 252 2.65 -10.76 -12.03
C VAL A 252 2.83 -12.25 -11.78
N PRO A 253 1.83 -12.97 -11.27
CA PRO A 253 1.96 -14.39 -11.02
C PRO A 253 2.03 -15.21 -12.33
N ASP A 254 2.46 -16.46 -12.23
CA ASP A 254 2.46 -17.39 -13.36
C ASP A 254 1.07 -17.51 -13.99
N GLY A 255 1.01 -17.39 -15.32
CA GLY A 255 -0.24 -17.37 -16.07
C GLY A 255 -1.03 -16.06 -15.98
N GLY A 256 -0.51 -15.07 -15.25
CA GLY A 256 -1.01 -13.70 -15.24
C GLY A 256 -0.61 -12.94 -16.50
N LYS A 257 -1.31 -11.84 -16.79
CA LYS A 257 -1.00 -10.91 -17.88
C LYS A 257 -0.63 -9.55 -17.32
N ASN A 258 0.02 -8.72 -18.13
CA ASN A 258 0.26 -7.33 -17.78
C ASN A 258 -1.06 -6.59 -17.66
N VAL A 259 -1.27 -5.97 -16.50
CA VAL A 259 -2.51 -5.24 -16.19
C VAL A 259 -2.34 -3.78 -16.58
N THR A 260 -3.25 -3.29 -17.41
CA THR A 260 -3.23 -1.91 -17.91
C THR A 260 -4.48 -1.11 -17.56
N VAL A 261 -5.53 -1.79 -17.08
CA VAL A 261 -6.81 -1.16 -16.71
C VAL A 261 -7.25 -1.62 -15.33
N PHE A 262 -7.76 -0.69 -14.53
CA PHE A 262 -8.39 -0.97 -13.24
C PHE A 262 -9.90 -0.78 -13.33
N GLN A 263 -10.64 -1.84 -13.01
CA GLN A 263 -12.11 -1.83 -12.91
C GLN A 263 -12.81 -1.27 -14.17
N ARG A 264 -12.38 -1.69 -15.36
CA ARG A 264 -12.92 -1.27 -16.68
C ARG A 264 -12.82 0.22 -16.97
N LYS A 265 -12.30 1.04 -16.07
CA LYS A 265 -12.52 2.48 -16.10
C LYS A 265 -11.23 3.30 -16.06
N TYR A 266 -10.26 2.84 -15.29
CA TYR A 266 -9.06 3.64 -15.02
C TYR A 266 -7.86 2.98 -15.66
N ASP A 267 -7.12 3.71 -16.50
CA ASP A 267 -5.84 3.26 -17.01
C ASP A 267 -4.83 3.18 -15.84
N ILE A 268 -4.06 2.10 -15.79
CA ILE A 268 -2.95 1.92 -14.86
C ILE A 268 -1.66 2.03 -15.65
N HIS A 269 -0.74 2.83 -15.15
CA HIS A 269 0.62 2.88 -15.66
C HIS A 269 1.51 2.05 -14.76
N ILE A 270 2.13 1.00 -15.31
CA ILE A 270 3.14 0.16 -14.65
C ILE A 270 4.40 0.23 -15.49
N ASP A 271 5.49 0.66 -14.88
CA ASP A 271 6.77 0.82 -15.58
C ASP A 271 7.43 -0.53 -15.86
N TYR A 272 7.35 -1.47 -14.89
CA TYR A 272 7.92 -2.80 -15.01
C TYR A 272 6.98 -3.88 -14.48
N TYR A 273 6.91 -4.99 -15.22
CA TYR A 273 6.22 -6.21 -14.83
C TYR A 273 7.24 -7.29 -14.49
N LEU A 274 7.25 -7.76 -13.24
CA LEU A 274 8.14 -8.82 -12.77
C LEU A 274 7.37 -10.13 -12.62
N LYS A 275 7.99 -11.26 -12.97
CA LYS A 275 7.45 -12.60 -12.70
C LYS A 275 8.17 -13.31 -11.55
N ASP A 276 9.41 -12.93 -11.27
CA ASP A 276 10.19 -13.50 -10.17
C ASP A 276 9.98 -12.70 -8.88
N PRO A 277 9.31 -13.28 -7.86
CA PRO A 277 9.11 -12.60 -6.58
C PRO A 277 10.45 -12.30 -5.87
N LYS A 278 11.51 -13.06 -6.14
CA LYS A 278 12.83 -12.79 -5.56
C LYS A 278 13.38 -11.44 -5.99
N ILE A 279 13.07 -10.98 -7.20
CA ILE A 279 13.48 -9.65 -7.67
C ILE A 279 12.66 -8.58 -6.94
N PHE A 280 11.34 -8.78 -6.81
CA PHE A 280 10.45 -7.83 -6.15
C PHE A 280 10.77 -7.65 -4.65
N TYR A 281 11.24 -8.71 -3.99
CA TYR A 281 11.55 -8.73 -2.56
C TYR A 281 13.04 -8.59 -2.22
N ASN A 282 13.94 -8.76 -3.21
CA ASN A 282 15.38 -8.66 -2.99
C ASN A 282 15.92 -7.23 -3.22
N THR A 283 15.13 -6.23 -2.90
CA THR A 283 15.37 -4.82 -3.20
C THR A 283 16.30 -4.12 -2.18
N ARG A 284 17.26 -4.85 -1.61
CA ARG A 284 18.25 -4.28 -0.70
C ARG A 284 19.67 -4.42 -1.20
N THR A 285 20.31 -3.32 -1.25
CA THR A 285 21.77 -3.20 -1.24
C THR A 285 22.26 -2.88 0.16
#